data_374692908cb363b2cfa8fbf64d2d317c
#
_entry.id   374692908cb363b2cfa8fbf64d2d317c
#
_cell.length_a   1.000
_cell.length_b   1.000
_cell.length_c   1.000
_cell.angle_alpha   90.00
_cell.angle_beta   90.00
_cell.angle_gamma   90.00
#
_symmetry.space_group_name_H-M   'P 1'
#
loop_
_entity.id
_entity.type
_entity.pdbx_description
1 polymer ?
#
loop_
_entity_poly.entity_id
_entity_poly.type
_entity_poly.pdbx_seq_one_letter_code
_entity_poly.pdbx_strand_id
1 'polypeptide(L)'
;MSPKARTAGPAGESTGAPGAPEVPTAPPRPDTPNAPAAGADRASRAGADRPERPGRTGAGRSGAPVRKGGAPPRAGGGPLRYAVVVAGLLLALAAAATASLALGSVRIPPGQVLDALTGRSGPSPFRTIVLDVRLPRVLLGAVVGAGLAVVGAVLQALVRNRLADPFLLGISSGASAGAVLVLVLGGGVGLVGGVTTTLALPAGAFVGALLSLVLVYGLARTGGTLTSTRLVLAGVAVSYILSALATLLLVVAGRPEQFQEAMYWSLGGLGSARWDTLALPAAVLAVGVGALLTLARPLDLLLVGEEEATVLGLDTARFRAAVFVLASLVTAVMVSASGAVGFVGLMAPHAARLAVGAPHRRLLPVAALGGALALVLADLAARTVAAPQDIPVGVLTALTGGPFFLWLMRRRPGPEGAAL
;
A
#
# COMPACT_ATOMS: atom_id res chain seq x y z
N MET A 1 -61.91 -15.07 39.08
CA MET A 1 -61.60 -15.35 40.47
C MET A 1 -60.31 -14.71 40.87
N SER A 2 -60.40 -13.53 41.46
CA SER A 2 -59.29 -12.86 42.22
C SER A 2 -59.34 -13.41 43.66
N PRO A 3 -58.23 -13.38 44.45
CA PRO A 3 -58.02 -12.22 45.27
C PRO A 3 -56.58 -11.80 45.63
N LYS A 4 -56.45 -10.48 45.82
CA LYS A 4 -55.97 -9.69 46.98
C LYS A 4 -54.49 -9.82 47.35
N ALA A 5 -53.73 -8.81 47.10
CA ALA A 5 -53.23 -7.67 47.91
C ALA A 5 -52.81 -8.00 49.37
N ARG A 6 -51.55 -7.69 49.67
CA ARG A 6 -51.14 -7.13 50.98
C ARG A 6 -49.89 -6.22 50.85
N THR A 7 -50.09 -5.04 51.34
CA THR A 7 -49.18 -3.93 51.65
C THR A 7 -48.32 -4.24 52.85
N ALA A 8 -47.07 -3.78 52.87
CA ALA A 8 -46.33 -3.27 54.01
C ALA A 8 -45.06 -2.53 53.54
N GLY A 9 -44.94 -1.26 53.73
CA GLY A 9 -43.68 -0.52 53.90
C GLY A 9 -43.47 -0.24 55.38
N PRO A 10 -42.58 0.69 55.82
CA PRO A 10 -41.23 0.99 55.34
C PRO A 10 -40.22 0.86 56.47
N ALA A 11 -38.93 0.77 56.15
CA ALA A 11 -37.88 1.16 57.11
C ALA A 11 -36.66 1.68 56.33
N GLY A 12 -36.28 2.91 56.66
CA GLY A 12 -35.12 3.56 56.09
C GLY A 12 -33.82 3.05 56.72
N GLU A 13 -32.77 3.12 55.95
CA GLU A 13 -31.40 3.18 56.47
C GLU A 13 -30.56 3.97 55.44
N SER A 14 -30.02 5.05 55.99
CA SER A 14 -29.00 5.95 55.41
C SER A 14 -27.66 5.23 55.50
N THR A 15 -26.95 5.10 54.36
CA THR A 15 -25.48 4.92 54.40
C THR A 15 -24.85 5.45 53.15
N GLY A 16 -24.02 6.49 53.33
CA GLY A 16 -22.67 6.63 52.86
C GLY A 16 -22.39 6.62 51.37
N ALA A 17 -22.20 7.79 50.81
CA ALA A 17 -21.54 7.95 49.50
C ALA A 17 -20.08 7.46 49.59
N PRO A 18 -19.57 6.67 48.62
CA PRO A 18 -18.14 6.42 48.51
C PRO A 18 -17.47 7.57 47.78
N GLY A 19 -16.32 7.97 48.33
CA GLY A 19 -15.48 9.08 47.94
C GLY A 19 -14.90 8.95 46.52
N ALA A 20 -14.68 10.11 45.94
CA ALA A 20 -13.98 10.29 44.68
C ALA A 20 -12.49 9.82 44.81
N PRO A 21 -11.89 9.22 43.77
CA PRO A 21 -10.49 8.89 43.80
C PRO A 21 -9.63 10.14 43.69
N GLU A 22 -8.64 10.22 44.61
CA GLU A 22 -7.59 11.22 44.66
C GLU A 22 -6.75 11.18 43.36
N VAL A 23 -6.50 12.34 42.80
CA VAL A 23 -5.56 12.58 41.70
C VAL A 23 -4.15 12.60 42.27
N PRO A 24 -3.20 11.80 41.80
CA PRO A 24 -1.83 11.88 42.20
C PRO A 24 -1.17 13.17 41.74
N THR A 25 -0.65 13.94 42.66
CA THR A 25 0.17 15.13 42.45
C THR A 25 1.51 14.75 41.81
N ALA A 26 1.88 15.46 40.74
CA ALA A 26 3.12 15.32 40.00
C ALA A 26 4.35 15.72 40.90
N PRO A 27 5.51 15.08 40.73
CA PRO A 27 6.72 15.44 41.42
C PRO A 27 7.34 16.76 40.91
N PRO A 28 8.09 17.49 41.77
CA PRO A 28 8.66 18.80 41.43
C PRO A 28 9.81 18.66 40.39
N ARG A 29 9.92 19.65 39.52
CA ARG A 29 11.00 19.81 38.55
C ARG A 29 12.31 20.16 39.26
N PRO A 30 13.47 19.64 38.83
CA PRO A 30 14.76 20.08 39.36
C PRO A 30 15.17 21.45 38.79
N ASP A 31 15.73 22.26 39.66
CA ASP A 31 16.22 23.60 39.41
C ASP A 31 17.36 23.64 38.38
N THR A 32 17.26 24.56 37.46
CA THR A 32 18.36 24.95 36.55
C THR A 32 19.25 25.99 37.23
N PRO A 33 20.60 25.82 37.22
CA PRO A 33 21.46 26.87 37.73
C PRO A 33 21.64 28.01 36.74
N ASN A 34 21.58 29.24 37.31
CA ASN A 34 21.83 30.54 36.81
C ASN A 34 23.11 30.68 35.96
N ALA A 35 22.98 31.38 34.83
CA ALA A 35 24.06 32.00 34.11
C ALA A 35 24.40 33.37 34.73
N PRO A 36 25.66 33.79 34.86
CA PRO A 36 26.00 35.18 35.12
C PRO A 36 26.23 35.95 33.81
N ALA A 37 25.68 37.14 33.80
CA ALA A 37 25.87 38.17 32.78
C ALA A 37 27.14 39.00 33.01
N ALA A 38 27.55 39.62 31.93
CA ALA A 38 28.23 40.89 31.81
C ALA A 38 29.77 40.97 31.99
N GLY A 39 30.35 41.61 31.05
CA GLY A 39 31.61 42.26 31.17
C GLY A 39 32.22 42.67 29.85
N ALA A 40 31.84 43.87 29.44
CA ALA A 40 32.52 44.58 28.33
C ALA A 40 33.95 44.98 28.67
N ASP A 41 34.69 45.23 27.60
CA ASP A 41 35.78 46.21 27.51
C ASP A 41 37.21 45.70 27.59
N ARG A 42 37.93 45.93 26.57
CA ARG A 42 39.18 46.67 26.35
C ARG A 42 40.06 46.14 25.21
N ALA A 43 40.00 46.88 24.21
CA ALA A 43 41.05 47.52 23.41
C ALA A 43 42.52 47.08 23.60
N SER A 44 43.18 46.94 22.44
CA SER A 44 44.51 47.47 22.09
C SER A 44 45.76 46.81 22.70
N ARG A 45 46.54 46.21 21.84
CA ARG A 45 47.98 46.51 21.62
C ARG A 45 48.59 45.41 20.74
N ALA A 46 48.96 45.80 19.51
CA ALA A 46 50.34 46.07 19.07
C ALA A 46 51.32 44.89 19.11
N GLY A 47 51.70 44.48 17.94
CA GLY A 47 53.06 44.35 17.44
C GLY A 47 53.94 43.24 18.00
N ALA A 48 54.33 42.33 17.16
CA ALA A 48 55.72 41.88 17.08
C ALA A 48 55.87 40.83 15.99
N ASP A 49 56.40 41.25 14.92
CA ASP A 49 57.52 40.69 14.15
C ASP A 49 58.01 39.29 14.55
N ARG A 50 57.95 38.35 13.60
CA ARG A 50 58.83 37.20 13.56
C ARG A 50 59.18 36.81 12.14
N PRO A 51 60.44 36.51 11.89
CA PRO A 51 61.06 36.51 10.57
C PRO A 51 60.81 35.27 9.74
N GLU A 52 60.84 35.49 8.45
CA GLU A 52 60.90 34.50 7.37
C GLU A 52 62.04 33.50 7.57
N ARG A 53 61.77 32.21 7.40
CA ARG A 53 62.80 31.22 7.10
C ARG A 53 62.67 30.74 5.67
N PRO A 54 63.72 30.83 4.88
CA PRO A 54 63.66 30.36 3.52
C PRO A 54 63.97 28.87 3.37
N GLY A 55 63.27 28.28 2.44
CA GLY A 55 63.78 27.22 1.57
C GLY A 55 64.03 25.82 2.17
N ARG A 56 63.14 24.93 1.79
CA ARG A 56 63.57 23.55 1.50
C ARG A 56 62.77 22.99 0.32
N THR A 57 63.34 23.07 -0.81
CA THR A 57 63.07 22.26 -1.99
C THR A 57 63.26 20.80 -1.61
N GLY A 58 62.19 20.03 -1.68
CA GLY A 58 62.20 18.59 -1.47
C GLY A 58 61.17 17.95 -2.39
N ALA A 59 61.58 17.61 -3.59
CA ALA A 59 60.83 16.78 -4.52
C ALA A 59 60.65 15.41 -3.88
N GLY A 60 59.40 15.11 -3.53
CA GLY A 60 58.93 13.80 -3.09
C GLY A 60 57.62 13.50 -3.78
N ARG A 61 57.65 13.02 -5.01
CA ARG A 61 56.53 12.37 -5.67
C ARG A 61 56.25 11.08 -4.90
N SER A 62 55.40 11.12 -3.88
CA SER A 62 54.72 9.93 -3.41
C SER A 62 53.51 9.72 -4.31
N GLY A 63 53.68 8.90 -5.33
CA GLY A 63 52.60 8.35 -6.09
C GLY A 63 51.71 7.52 -5.13
N ALA A 64 50.62 8.11 -4.67
CA ALA A 64 49.55 7.32 -4.09
C ALA A 64 49.11 6.32 -5.17
N PRO A 65 49.04 5.02 -4.85
CA PRO A 65 48.58 4.05 -5.85
C PRO A 65 47.16 4.45 -6.26
N VAL A 66 47.02 4.81 -7.55
CA VAL A 66 45.73 4.90 -8.20
C VAL A 66 45.05 3.55 -7.93
N ARG A 67 44.08 3.54 -7.01
CA ARG A 67 43.19 2.40 -6.78
C ARG A 67 42.61 2.08 -8.16
N LYS A 68 43.14 1.03 -8.78
CA LYS A 68 42.55 0.43 -9.98
C LYS A 68 41.04 0.29 -9.67
N GLY A 69 40.24 1.04 -10.43
CA GLY A 69 38.81 1.05 -10.32
C GLY A 69 38.31 -0.41 -10.28
N GLY A 70 37.78 -0.81 -9.12
CA GLY A 70 37.06 -2.04 -9.03
C GLY A 70 35.96 -2.00 -10.10
N ALA A 71 35.89 -3.04 -10.90
CA ALA A 71 34.85 -3.17 -11.90
C ALA A 71 33.51 -2.84 -11.21
N PRO A 72 32.64 -2.02 -11.83
CA PRO A 72 31.36 -1.68 -11.23
C PRO A 72 30.67 -3.00 -10.85
N PRO A 73 30.04 -3.08 -9.68
CA PRO A 73 29.32 -4.29 -9.28
C PRO A 73 28.39 -4.66 -10.41
N ARG A 74 28.45 -5.91 -10.87
CA ARG A 74 27.62 -6.43 -11.95
C ARG A 74 26.16 -6.26 -11.54
N ALA A 75 25.58 -5.09 -11.83
CA ALA A 75 24.22 -4.76 -11.59
C ALA A 75 23.32 -5.61 -12.51
N GLY A 76 22.53 -6.45 -11.89
CA GLY A 76 21.43 -7.13 -12.56
C GLY A 76 21.86 -8.42 -13.26
N GLY A 77 21.26 -9.53 -12.84
CA GLY A 77 21.44 -10.83 -13.48
C GLY A 77 21.26 -10.75 -15.00
N GLY A 78 22.07 -11.51 -15.74
CA GLY A 78 22.06 -11.54 -17.20
C GLY A 78 20.66 -11.84 -17.78
N PRO A 79 20.47 -11.69 -19.10
CA PRO A 79 19.16 -11.90 -19.74
C PRO A 79 18.59 -13.29 -19.47
N LEU A 80 19.45 -14.29 -19.28
CA LEU A 80 19.03 -15.65 -18.93
C LEU A 80 18.37 -15.71 -17.55
N ARG A 81 18.95 -15.04 -16.52
CA ARG A 81 18.34 -15.00 -15.19
C ARG A 81 16.96 -14.32 -15.21
N TYR A 82 16.83 -13.24 -15.98
CA TYR A 82 15.53 -12.58 -16.16
C TYR A 82 14.50 -13.52 -16.79
N ALA A 83 14.88 -14.21 -17.89
CA ALA A 83 14.00 -15.17 -18.56
C ALA A 83 13.59 -16.32 -17.64
N VAL A 84 14.53 -16.87 -16.86
CA VAL A 84 14.25 -17.96 -15.89
C VAL A 84 13.29 -17.48 -14.79
N VAL A 85 13.48 -16.27 -14.25
CA VAL A 85 12.58 -15.70 -13.23
C VAL A 85 11.17 -15.49 -13.80
N VAL A 86 11.05 -14.93 -14.99
CA VAL A 86 9.75 -14.69 -15.63
C VAL A 86 9.06 -16.03 -15.93
N ALA A 87 9.77 -17.00 -16.51
CA ALA A 87 9.22 -18.33 -16.80
C ALA A 87 8.79 -19.05 -15.52
N GLY A 88 9.59 -18.99 -14.46
CA GLY A 88 9.26 -19.56 -13.16
C GLY A 88 8.01 -18.94 -12.54
N LEU A 89 7.88 -17.61 -12.60
CA LEU A 89 6.68 -16.91 -12.11
C LEU A 89 5.43 -17.22 -12.93
N LEU A 90 5.55 -17.32 -14.25
CA LEU A 90 4.42 -17.72 -15.12
C LEU A 90 3.96 -19.15 -14.82
N LEU A 91 4.89 -20.09 -14.66
CA LEU A 91 4.57 -21.46 -14.28
C LEU A 91 3.93 -21.54 -12.89
N ALA A 92 4.48 -20.80 -11.92
CA ALA A 92 3.93 -20.74 -10.57
C ALA A 92 2.52 -20.11 -10.56
N LEU A 93 2.31 -19.05 -11.34
CA LEU A 93 1.00 -18.39 -11.47
C LEU A 93 -0.02 -19.35 -12.14
N ALA A 94 0.37 -20.06 -13.20
CA ALA A 94 -0.48 -21.06 -13.84
C ALA A 94 -0.83 -22.20 -12.87
N ALA A 95 0.13 -22.71 -12.12
CA ALA A 95 -0.11 -23.72 -11.09
C ALA A 95 -1.02 -23.22 -9.97
N ALA A 96 -0.79 -22.00 -9.46
CA ALA A 96 -1.63 -21.37 -8.43
C ALA A 96 -3.07 -21.11 -8.95
N ALA A 97 -3.21 -20.67 -10.19
CA ALA A 97 -4.52 -20.48 -10.83
C ALA A 97 -5.27 -21.80 -10.96
N THR A 98 -4.61 -22.84 -11.46
CA THR A 98 -5.20 -24.20 -11.58
C THR A 98 -5.59 -24.75 -10.21
N ALA A 99 -4.74 -24.61 -9.20
CA ALA A 99 -5.04 -25.00 -7.83
C ALA A 99 -6.26 -24.21 -7.29
N SER A 100 -6.32 -22.90 -7.57
CA SER A 100 -7.40 -22.03 -7.14
C SER A 100 -8.75 -22.33 -7.83
N LEU A 101 -8.71 -22.88 -9.05
CA LEU A 101 -9.92 -23.37 -9.74
C LEU A 101 -10.37 -24.74 -9.20
N ALA A 102 -9.45 -25.60 -8.77
CA ALA A 102 -9.76 -26.93 -8.24
C ALA A 102 -10.16 -26.92 -6.77
N LEU A 103 -9.50 -26.08 -5.94
CA LEU A 103 -9.65 -26.03 -4.49
C LEU A 103 -10.55 -24.88 -4.04
N GLY A 104 -11.24 -25.07 -2.93
CA GLY A 104 -12.14 -24.11 -2.30
C GLY A 104 -13.13 -24.85 -1.40
N SER A 105 -14.27 -24.22 -1.06
CA SER A 105 -15.34 -24.85 -0.26
C SER A 105 -15.86 -26.16 -0.85
N VAL A 106 -15.81 -26.30 -2.18
CA VAL A 106 -16.09 -27.55 -2.91
C VAL A 106 -14.81 -27.94 -3.66
N ARG A 107 -14.36 -29.17 -3.51
CA ARG A 107 -13.21 -29.72 -4.27
C ARG A 107 -13.70 -30.21 -5.63
N ILE A 108 -13.10 -29.71 -6.71
CA ILE A 108 -13.39 -30.12 -8.08
C ILE A 108 -12.19 -30.89 -8.62
N PRO A 109 -12.37 -32.11 -9.12
CA PRO A 109 -11.27 -32.89 -9.71
C PRO A 109 -10.60 -32.13 -10.86
N PRO A 110 -9.25 -32.18 -10.99
CA PRO A 110 -8.53 -31.46 -12.05
C PRO A 110 -9.01 -31.76 -13.47
N GLY A 111 -9.44 -32.98 -13.74
CA GLY A 111 -10.01 -33.38 -15.05
C GLY A 111 -11.27 -32.58 -15.36
N GLN A 112 -12.18 -32.39 -14.38
CA GLN A 112 -13.41 -31.61 -14.57
C GLN A 112 -13.11 -30.10 -14.74
N VAL A 113 -12.06 -29.59 -14.10
CA VAL A 113 -11.60 -28.21 -14.32
C VAL A 113 -11.12 -28.06 -15.77
N LEU A 114 -10.33 -29.01 -16.27
CA LEU A 114 -9.83 -29.00 -17.65
C LEU A 114 -10.99 -29.13 -18.66
N ASP A 115 -11.95 -30.02 -18.41
CA ASP A 115 -13.12 -30.19 -19.26
C ASP A 115 -14.00 -28.93 -19.30
N ALA A 116 -14.16 -28.23 -18.15
CA ALA A 116 -14.85 -26.96 -18.10
C ALA A 116 -14.13 -25.88 -18.92
N LEU A 117 -12.80 -25.75 -18.78
CA LEU A 117 -12.00 -24.77 -19.52
C LEU A 117 -11.91 -25.04 -21.03
N THR A 118 -11.91 -26.31 -21.44
CA THR A 118 -11.83 -26.72 -22.86
C THR A 118 -13.19 -26.84 -23.54
N GLY A 119 -14.30 -26.60 -22.81
CA GLY A 119 -15.65 -26.72 -23.35
C GLY A 119 -16.12 -28.16 -23.59
N ARG A 120 -15.37 -29.16 -23.08
CA ARG A 120 -15.72 -30.59 -23.21
C ARG A 120 -16.79 -31.02 -22.20
N SER A 121 -16.96 -30.29 -21.11
CA SER A 121 -18.04 -30.55 -20.16
C SER A 121 -19.35 -30.00 -20.68
N GLY A 122 -20.41 -30.81 -20.67
CA GLY A 122 -21.77 -30.35 -20.81
C GLY A 122 -22.21 -29.40 -19.68
N PRO A 123 -23.44 -28.90 -19.69
CA PRO A 123 -23.98 -28.10 -18.58
C PRO A 123 -23.90 -28.90 -17.28
N SER A 124 -23.16 -28.41 -16.31
CA SER A 124 -22.99 -29.03 -15.01
C SER A 124 -22.76 -27.98 -13.92
N PRO A 125 -23.14 -28.23 -12.66
CA PRO A 125 -22.86 -27.31 -11.55
C PRO A 125 -21.37 -26.99 -11.41
N PHE A 126 -20.49 -27.97 -11.67
CA PHE A 126 -19.03 -27.75 -11.62
C PHE A 126 -18.53 -26.78 -12.69
N ARG A 127 -19.11 -26.86 -13.91
CA ARG A 127 -18.78 -25.93 -15.00
C ARG A 127 -19.13 -24.49 -14.60
N THR A 128 -20.33 -24.25 -14.06
CA THR A 128 -20.75 -22.93 -13.55
C THR A 128 -19.83 -22.44 -12.44
N ILE A 129 -19.49 -23.30 -11.46
CA ILE A 129 -18.56 -22.91 -10.38
C ILE A 129 -17.18 -22.53 -10.93
N VAL A 130 -16.65 -23.27 -11.90
CA VAL A 130 -15.35 -23.00 -12.47
C VAL A 130 -15.36 -21.74 -13.32
N LEU A 131 -16.30 -21.61 -14.27
CA LEU A 131 -16.27 -20.53 -15.27
C LEU A 131 -16.88 -19.22 -14.78
N ASP A 132 -17.96 -19.28 -13.98
CA ASP A 132 -18.74 -18.08 -13.64
C ASP A 132 -18.40 -17.54 -12.24
N VAL A 133 -17.81 -18.39 -11.35
CA VAL A 133 -17.47 -17.97 -9.99
C VAL A 133 -15.96 -17.92 -9.79
N ARG A 134 -15.24 -19.04 -10.04
CA ARG A 134 -13.81 -19.14 -9.69
C ARG A 134 -12.90 -18.44 -10.69
N LEU A 135 -13.15 -18.58 -11.97
CA LEU A 135 -12.28 -18.03 -13.01
C LEU A 135 -12.25 -16.48 -12.96
N PRO A 136 -13.39 -15.77 -12.90
CA PRO A 136 -13.37 -14.30 -12.72
C PRO A 136 -12.64 -13.89 -11.43
N ARG A 137 -12.80 -14.64 -10.34
CA ARG A 137 -12.14 -14.37 -9.05
C ARG A 137 -10.61 -14.51 -9.13
N VAL A 138 -10.11 -15.57 -9.76
CA VAL A 138 -8.68 -15.80 -9.99
C VAL A 138 -8.10 -14.71 -10.89
N LEU A 139 -8.79 -14.38 -11.97
CA LEU A 139 -8.36 -13.33 -12.90
C LEU A 139 -8.35 -11.95 -12.22
N LEU A 140 -9.38 -11.62 -11.44
CA LEU A 140 -9.41 -10.37 -10.68
C LEU A 140 -8.27 -10.32 -9.66
N GLY A 141 -8.01 -11.42 -8.95
CA GLY A 141 -6.86 -11.52 -8.04
C GLY A 141 -5.53 -11.28 -8.75
N ALA A 142 -5.33 -11.88 -9.91
CA ALA A 142 -4.13 -11.66 -10.71
C ALA A 142 -4.00 -10.20 -11.18
N VAL A 143 -5.09 -9.60 -11.67
CA VAL A 143 -5.14 -8.20 -12.14
C VAL A 143 -4.85 -7.23 -10.99
N VAL A 144 -5.54 -7.37 -9.87
CA VAL A 144 -5.39 -6.49 -8.70
C VAL A 144 -3.99 -6.63 -8.10
N GLY A 145 -3.51 -7.87 -7.92
CA GLY A 145 -2.19 -8.14 -7.39
C GLY A 145 -1.07 -7.56 -8.27
N ALA A 146 -1.19 -7.71 -9.59
CA ALA A 146 -0.26 -7.11 -10.55
C ALA A 146 -0.29 -5.58 -10.49
N GLY A 147 -1.48 -4.98 -10.48
CA GLY A 147 -1.66 -3.53 -10.43
C GLY A 147 -1.05 -2.92 -9.18
N LEU A 148 -1.39 -3.46 -8.01
CA LEU A 148 -0.85 -2.98 -6.74
C LEU A 148 0.68 -3.12 -6.66
N ALA A 149 1.23 -4.22 -7.16
CA ALA A 149 2.68 -4.45 -7.17
C ALA A 149 3.42 -3.48 -8.11
N VAL A 150 2.89 -3.24 -9.31
CA VAL A 150 3.49 -2.28 -10.25
C VAL A 150 3.44 -0.87 -9.68
N VAL A 151 2.29 -0.45 -9.17
CA VAL A 151 2.14 0.87 -8.53
C VAL A 151 3.06 0.99 -7.32
N GLY A 152 3.16 -0.06 -6.50
CA GLY A 152 4.09 -0.09 -5.37
C GLY A 152 5.53 0.15 -5.80
N ALA A 153 6.00 -0.52 -6.87
CA ALA A 153 7.35 -0.32 -7.42
C ALA A 153 7.59 1.14 -7.83
N VAL A 154 6.61 1.74 -8.51
CA VAL A 154 6.65 3.12 -9.00
C VAL A 154 6.62 4.14 -7.87
N LEU A 155 5.75 3.96 -6.87
CA LEU A 155 5.68 4.86 -5.72
C LEU A 155 6.93 4.80 -4.86
N GLN A 156 7.55 3.62 -4.70
CA GLN A 156 8.82 3.47 -4.03
C GLN A 156 9.94 4.27 -4.72
N ALA A 157 9.93 4.34 -6.06
CA ALA A 157 10.85 5.18 -6.81
C ALA A 157 10.51 6.67 -6.66
N LEU A 158 9.24 7.03 -6.75
CA LEU A 158 8.75 8.40 -6.68
C LEU A 158 9.03 9.05 -5.30
N VAL A 159 8.77 8.30 -4.23
CA VAL A 159 9.00 8.75 -2.84
C VAL A 159 10.46 8.54 -2.42
N ARG A 160 11.26 7.80 -3.22
CA ARG A 160 12.64 7.39 -2.91
C ARG A 160 12.73 6.66 -1.57
N ASN A 161 11.69 5.88 -1.29
CA ASN A 161 11.61 5.07 -0.08
C ASN A 161 11.10 3.66 -0.45
N ARG A 162 11.91 2.64 -0.19
CA ARG A 162 11.57 1.23 -0.47
C ARG A 162 10.39 0.70 0.37
N LEU A 163 9.99 1.44 1.40
CA LEU A 163 8.88 1.11 2.29
C LEU A 163 7.59 1.87 1.91
N ALA A 164 7.60 2.65 0.81
CA ALA A 164 6.40 3.32 0.35
C ALA A 164 5.38 2.30 -0.17
N ASP A 165 4.15 2.44 0.32
CA ASP A 165 2.99 1.62 -0.04
C ASP A 165 1.89 2.54 -0.60
N PRO A 166 1.15 2.13 -1.66
CA PRO A 166 0.02 2.90 -2.18
C PRO A 166 -1.01 3.30 -1.14
N PHE A 167 -1.18 2.50 -0.09
CA PHE A 167 -2.15 2.75 0.97
C PHE A 167 -1.78 3.93 1.88
N LEU A 168 -0.49 4.29 1.98
CA LEU A 168 -0.05 5.47 2.72
C LEU A 168 -0.55 6.80 2.14
N LEU A 169 -1.09 6.77 0.91
CA LEU A 169 -1.65 7.94 0.24
C LEU A 169 -3.14 8.20 0.56
N GLY A 170 -3.71 7.49 1.53
CA GLY A 170 -5.11 7.67 1.91
C GLY A 170 -6.15 7.11 0.92
N ILE A 171 -5.72 6.46 -0.15
CA ILE A 171 -6.59 5.93 -1.21
C ILE A 171 -7.57 4.91 -0.65
N SER A 172 -7.10 4.01 0.21
CA SER A 172 -7.93 2.98 0.83
C SER A 172 -9.01 3.56 1.74
N SER A 173 -8.66 4.53 2.59
CA SER A 173 -9.62 5.19 3.48
C SER A 173 -10.65 6.00 2.70
N GLY A 174 -10.22 6.65 1.61
CA GLY A 174 -11.10 7.32 0.68
C GLY A 174 -12.08 6.36 0.00
N ALA A 175 -11.57 5.24 -0.48
CA ALA A 175 -12.40 4.19 -1.09
C ALA A 175 -13.41 3.63 -0.09
N SER A 176 -12.98 3.35 1.16
CA SER A 176 -13.88 2.88 2.23
C SER A 176 -14.95 3.92 2.56
N ALA A 177 -14.58 5.19 2.67
CA ALA A 177 -15.55 6.26 2.93
C ALA A 177 -16.57 6.40 1.79
N GLY A 178 -16.14 6.31 0.55
CA GLY A 178 -17.02 6.33 -0.63
C GLY A 178 -17.94 5.10 -0.70
N ALA A 179 -17.43 3.91 -0.38
CA ALA A 179 -18.22 2.69 -0.30
C ALA A 179 -19.29 2.78 0.80
N VAL A 180 -18.89 3.22 2.01
CA VAL A 180 -19.81 3.43 3.13
C VAL A 180 -20.91 4.44 2.78
N LEU A 181 -20.53 5.54 2.11
CA LEU A 181 -21.52 6.54 1.69
C LEU A 181 -22.58 5.93 0.77
N VAL A 182 -22.17 5.11 -0.19
CA VAL A 182 -23.09 4.39 -1.09
C VAL A 182 -23.95 3.39 -0.34
N LEU A 183 -23.39 2.63 0.60
CA LEU A 183 -24.13 1.66 1.41
C LEU A 183 -25.21 2.33 2.27
N VAL A 184 -24.84 3.43 2.94
CA VAL A 184 -25.75 4.14 3.83
C VAL A 184 -26.85 4.89 3.05
N LEU A 185 -26.50 5.63 2.01
CA LEU A 185 -27.44 6.39 1.20
C LEU A 185 -28.25 5.50 0.26
N GLY A 186 -27.64 4.49 -0.33
CA GLY A 186 -28.29 3.57 -1.26
C GLY A 186 -29.34 2.67 -0.62
N GLY A 187 -29.19 2.36 0.68
CA GLY A 187 -30.16 1.59 1.45
C GLY A 187 -31.41 2.37 1.89
N GLY A 188 -31.39 3.72 1.82
CA GLY A 188 -32.48 4.59 2.27
C GLY A 188 -33.26 5.28 1.15
N VAL A 189 -32.64 5.47 0.03
CA VAL A 189 -33.23 6.17 -1.12
C VAL A 189 -32.93 5.29 -2.33
N GLY A 190 -33.96 4.78 -2.99
CA GLY A 190 -33.84 4.05 -4.27
C GLY A 190 -33.20 4.92 -5.36
N LEU A 191 -32.13 5.66 -5.01
CA LEU A 191 -31.60 6.89 -5.57
C LEU A 191 -30.62 6.70 -6.68
N VAL A 192 -30.22 5.47 -6.99
CA VAL A 192 -29.36 5.34 -8.16
C VAL A 192 -30.21 4.75 -9.26
N GLY A 193 -31.02 5.60 -9.89
CA GLY A 193 -31.95 5.24 -10.95
C GLY A 193 -31.41 4.15 -11.86
N GLY A 194 -31.80 2.89 -11.61
CA GLY A 194 -31.45 1.73 -12.42
C GLY A 194 -30.01 1.21 -12.32
N VAL A 195 -29.10 1.88 -11.58
CA VAL A 195 -27.74 1.35 -11.35
C VAL A 195 -27.82 0.31 -10.24
N THR A 196 -27.53 -0.93 -10.60
CA THR A 196 -27.50 -2.04 -9.64
C THR A 196 -26.45 -1.75 -8.56
N THR A 197 -26.69 -2.16 -7.33
CA THR A 197 -25.74 -2.05 -6.20
C THR A 197 -24.38 -2.62 -6.54
N THR A 198 -24.29 -3.56 -7.47
CA THR A 198 -23.08 -4.18 -8.01
C THR A 198 -22.11 -3.18 -8.65
N LEU A 199 -22.60 -2.12 -9.29
CA LEU A 199 -21.76 -1.07 -9.90
C LEU A 199 -21.65 0.17 -9.00
N ALA A 200 -22.68 0.45 -8.20
CA ALA A 200 -22.71 1.64 -7.34
C ALA A 200 -21.61 1.61 -6.28
N LEU A 201 -21.38 0.44 -5.63
CA LEU A 201 -20.40 0.30 -4.58
C LEU A 201 -18.95 0.50 -5.10
N PRO A 202 -18.47 -0.17 -6.16
CA PRO A 202 -17.18 0.12 -6.75
C PRO A 202 -17.05 1.56 -7.26
N ALA A 203 -18.11 2.13 -7.85
CA ALA A 203 -18.10 3.51 -8.33
C ALA A 203 -17.94 4.51 -7.17
N GLY A 204 -18.67 4.33 -6.08
CA GLY A 204 -18.54 5.15 -4.87
C GLY A 204 -17.15 5.03 -4.25
N ALA A 205 -16.63 3.82 -4.16
CA ALA A 205 -15.27 3.57 -3.69
C ALA A 205 -14.22 4.24 -4.58
N PHE A 206 -14.38 4.16 -5.90
CA PHE A 206 -13.49 4.82 -6.85
C PHE A 206 -13.50 6.34 -6.70
N VAL A 207 -14.70 6.95 -6.63
CA VAL A 207 -14.84 8.40 -6.42
C VAL A 207 -14.25 8.82 -5.09
N GLY A 208 -14.52 8.08 -4.00
CA GLY A 208 -13.94 8.34 -2.69
C GLY A 208 -12.41 8.25 -2.70
N ALA A 209 -11.84 7.27 -3.39
CA ALA A 209 -10.39 7.12 -3.59
C ALA A 209 -9.79 8.32 -4.32
N LEU A 210 -10.42 8.78 -5.41
CA LEU A 210 -9.98 9.96 -6.16
C LEU A 210 -10.07 11.24 -5.35
N LEU A 211 -11.17 11.45 -4.62
CA LEU A 211 -11.33 12.61 -3.73
C LEU A 211 -10.24 12.64 -2.64
N SER A 212 -9.98 11.49 -2.01
CA SER A 212 -8.88 11.37 -1.06
C SER A 212 -7.54 11.76 -1.67
N LEU A 213 -7.28 11.28 -2.88
CA LEU A 213 -6.06 11.59 -3.60
C LEU A 213 -5.91 13.09 -3.91
N VAL A 214 -6.98 13.74 -4.39
CA VAL A 214 -7.00 15.19 -4.67
C VAL A 214 -6.73 15.96 -3.39
N LEU A 215 -7.33 15.55 -2.26
CA LEU A 215 -7.08 16.16 -0.95
C LEU A 215 -5.62 16.00 -0.52
N VAL A 216 -5.08 14.77 -0.59
CA VAL A 216 -3.69 14.49 -0.22
C VAL A 216 -2.72 15.26 -1.10
N TYR A 217 -2.94 15.28 -2.41
CA TYR A 217 -2.11 16.02 -3.35
C TYR A 217 -2.15 17.52 -3.10
N GLY A 218 -3.35 18.08 -2.88
CA GLY A 218 -3.54 19.50 -2.56
C GLY A 218 -2.84 19.91 -1.27
N LEU A 219 -2.97 19.11 -0.20
CA LEU A 219 -2.32 19.35 1.08
C LEU A 219 -0.80 19.16 1.05
N ALA A 220 -0.31 18.19 0.25
CA ALA A 220 1.12 17.91 0.13
C ALA A 220 1.86 18.95 -0.71
N ARG A 221 1.16 19.66 -1.61
CA ARG A 221 1.75 20.67 -2.50
C ARG A 221 1.83 22.01 -1.80
N THR A 222 3.04 22.47 -1.49
CA THR A 222 3.28 23.80 -0.94
C THR A 222 4.40 24.47 -1.73
N GLY A 223 4.16 25.69 -2.21
CA GLY A 223 5.17 26.43 -3.00
C GLY A 223 5.54 25.76 -4.32
N GLY A 224 4.64 24.95 -4.91
CA GLY A 224 4.88 24.27 -6.21
C GLY A 224 5.66 22.96 -6.13
N THR A 225 6.20 22.59 -4.96
CA THR A 225 6.99 21.37 -4.79
C THR A 225 6.26 20.30 -3.99
N LEU A 226 6.37 19.03 -4.42
CA LEU A 226 5.90 17.86 -3.69
C LEU A 226 7.06 17.24 -2.93
N THR A 227 7.01 17.28 -1.59
CA THR A 227 7.99 16.56 -0.77
C THR A 227 7.43 15.24 -0.27
N SER A 228 8.27 14.22 -0.24
CA SER A 228 7.87 12.86 0.20
C SER A 228 7.30 12.85 1.62
N THR A 229 7.90 13.62 2.55
CA THR A 229 7.43 13.72 3.93
C THR A 229 6.03 14.31 4.03
N ARG A 230 5.75 15.41 3.31
CA ARG A 230 4.42 16.03 3.31
C ARG A 230 3.37 15.13 2.68
N LEU A 231 3.74 14.40 1.62
CA LEU A 231 2.84 13.46 0.97
C LEU A 231 2.40 12.36 1.94
N VAL A 232 3.33 11.80 2.70
CA VAL A 232 3.02 10.77 3.72
C VAL A 232 2.19 11.35 4.86
N LEU A 233 2.57 12.50 5.41
CA LEU A 233 1.82 13.15 6.50
C LEU A 233 0.40 13.53 6.09
N ALA A 234 0.23 14.12 4.90
CA ALA A 234 -1.08 14.43 4.34
C ALA A 234 -1.92 13.17 4.13
N GLY A 235 -1.31 12.10 3.59
CA GLY A 235 -1.96 10.80 3.41
C GLY A 235 -2.47 10.21 4.72
N VAL A 236 -1.64 10.23 5.77
CA VAL A 236 -2.02 9.76 7.11
C VAL A 236 -3.16 10.59 7.69
N ALA A 237 -3.05 11.94 7.65
CA ALA A 237 -4.07 12.83 8.18
C ALA A 237 -5.43 12.64 7.46
N VAL A 238 -5.43 12.62 6.13
CA VAL A 238 -6.63 12.38 5.32
C VAL A 238 -7.22 11.00 5.60
N SER A 239 -6.37 9.98 5.78
CA SER A 239 -6.83 8.62 6.13
C SER A 239 -7.60 8.59 7.43
N TYR A 240 -7.08 9.23 8.48
CA TYR A 240 -7.79 9.29 9.78
C TYR A 240 -9.11 10.04 9.68
N ILE A 241 -9.14 11.19 8.97
CA ILE A 241 -10.36 11.98 8.79
C ILE A 241 -11.42 11.16 8.04
N LEU A 242 -11.06 10.54 6.92
CA LEU A 242 -12.00 9.77 6.11
C LEU A 242 -12.46 8.49 6.82
N SER A 243 -11.59 7.82 7.56
CA SER A 243 -11.97 6.66 8.38
C SER A 243 -12.92 7.05 9.51
N ALA A 244 -12.67 8.17 10.18
CA ALA A 244 -13.56 8.70 11.21
C ALA A 244 -14.93 9.07 10.62
N LEU A 245 -14.96 9.73 9.46
CA LEU A 245 -16.20 10.08 8.75
C LEU A 245 -16.99 8.85 8.34
N ALA A 246 -16.32 7.82 7.78
CA ALA A 246 -16.96 6.56 7.42
C ALA A 246 -17.58 5.85 8.63
N THR A 247 -16.84 5.81 9.75
CA THR A 247 -17.34 5.23 11.00
C THR A 247 -18.52 6.03 11.55
N LEU A 248 -18.43 7.36 11.55
CA LEU A 248 -19.54 8.23 11.99
C LEU A 248 -20.80 7.98 11.16
N LEU A 249 -20.68 7.91 9.84
CA LEU A 249 -21.81 7.63 8.95
C LEU A 249 -22.46 6.28 9.27
N LEU A 250 -21.67 5.24 9.50
CA LEU A 250 -22.16 3.92 9.86
C LEU A 250 -22.87 3.90 11.22
N VAL A 251 -22.34 4.62 12.21
CA VAL A 251 -22.90 4.65 13.57
C VAL A 251 -24.20 5.46 13.61
N VAL A 252 -24.27 6.60 12.89
CA VAL A 252 -25.41 7.52 12.94
C VAL A 252 -26.55 7.07 12.02
N ALA A 253 -26.24 6.58 10.84
CA ALA A 253 -27.22 6.34 9.78
C ALA A 253 -27.18 4.90 9.22
N GLY A 254 -26.23 4.07 9.65
CA GLY A 254 -26.08 2.70 9.16
C GLY A 254 -27.02 1.72 9.84
N ARG A 255 -27.36 0.65 9.11
CA ARG A 255 -28.04 -0.54 9.64
C ARG A 255 -27.02 -1.62 10.00
N PRO A 256 -27.35 -2.58 10.89
CA PRO A 256 -26.39 -3.65 11.26
C PRO A 256 -25.82 -4.42 10.06
N GLU A 257 -26.64 -4.67 9.03
CA GLU A 257 -26.21 -5.37 7.82
C GLU A 257 -25.20 -4.55 7.01
N GLN A 258 -25.43 -3.23 6.92
CA GLN A 258 -24.53 -2.30 6.24
C GLN A 258 -23.17 -2.17 6.97
N PHE A 259 -23.21 -2.24 8.30
CA PHE A 259 -21.98 -2.25 9.10
C PHE A 259 -21.13 -3.49 8.80
N GLN A 260 -21.77 -4.65 8.75
CA GLN A 260 -21.09 -5.90 8.42
C GLN A 260 -20.53 -5.87 6.99
N GLU A 261 -21.33 -5.42 6.00
CA GLU A 261 -20.90 -5.32 4.60
C GLU A 261 -19.74 -4.34 4.45
N ALA A 262 -19.80 -3.17 5.07
CA ALA A 262 -18.74 -2.17 5.07
C ALA A 262 -17.44 -2.71 5.70
N MET A 263 -17.55 -3.47 6.79
CA MET A 263 -16.41 -4.10 7.44
C MET A 263 -15.75 -5.13 6.52
N TYR A 264 -16.51 -6.04 5.93
CA TYR A 264 -15.99 -7.03 4.99
C TYR A 264 -15.34 -6.37 3.77
N TRP A 265 -16.00 -5.34 3.21
CA TRP A 265 -15.45 -4.61 2.08
C TRP A 265 -14.13 -3.89 2.44
N SER A 266 -14.06 -3.27 3.62
CA SER A 266 -12.86 -2.56 4.10
C SER A 266 -11.68 -3.50 4.38
N LEU A 267 -11.95 -4.77 4.68
CA LEU A 267 -10.92 -5.78 4.88
C LEU A 267 -10.37 -6.35 3.55
N GLY A 268 -11.02 -6.01 2.43
CA GLY A 268 -10.62 -6.46 1.10
C GLY A 268 -10.96 -7.91 0.79
N GLY A 269 -11.55 -8.12 -0.36
CA GLY A 269 -11.98 -9.45 -0.81
C GLY A 269 -12.19 -9.52 -2.32
N LEU A 270 -12.17 -10.73 -2.86
CA LEU A 270 -12.40 -11.00 -4.28
C LEU A 270 -13.73 -11.73 -4.52
N GLY A 271 -14.58 -11.85 -3.48
CA GLY A 271 -15.84 -12.61 -3.55
C GLY A 271 -16.89 -12.01 -4.48
N SER A 272 -16.82 -10.71 -4.76
CA SER A 272 -17.70 -10.00 -5.70
C SER A 272 -17.25 -10.07 -7.16
N ALA A 273 -16.17 -10.80 -7.46
CA ALA A 273 -15.62 -10.90 -8.81
C ALA A 273 -16.62 -11.54 -9.79
N ARG A 274 -16.84 -10.86 -10.91
CA ARG A 274 -17.72 -11.27 -12.01
C ARG A 274 -17.09 -10.83 -13.32
N TRP A 275 -17.55 -11.39 -14.44
CA TRP A 275 -17.03 -11.04 -15.75
C TRP A 275 -17.25 -9.55 -16.12
N ASP A 276 -18.40 -9.01 -15.74
CA ASP A 276 -18.76 -7.59 -15.97
C ASP A 276 -17.88 -6.63 -15.14
N THR A 277 -17.47 -7.00 -13.94
CA THR A 277 -16.61 -6.17 -13.08
C THR A 277 -15.12 -6.31 -13.36
N LEU A 278 -14.68 -7.34 -14.10
CA LEU A 278 -13.29 -7.62 -14.42
C LEU A 278 -12.73 -6.73 -15.54
N ALA A 279 -13.57 -6.37 -16.52
CA ALA A 279 -13.11 -5.72 -17.73
C ALA A 279 -12.40 -4.38 -17.47
N LEU A 280 -12.95 -3.53 -16.62
CA LEU A 280 -12.36 -2.23 -16.29
C LEU A 280 -11.01 -2.34 -15.56
N PRO A 281 -10.87 -3.10 -14.47
CA PRO A 281 -9.55 -3.31 -13.84
C PRO A 281 -8.50 -3.91 -14.79
N ALA A 282 -8.89 -4.87 -15.63
CA ALA A 282 -7.98 -5.47 -16.61
C ALA A 282 -7.51 -4.46 -17.67
N ALA A 283 -8.41 -3.66 -18.22
CA ALA A 283 -8.09 -2.61 -19.17
C ALA A 283 -7.19 -1.53 -18.54
N VAL A 284 -7.52 -1.06 -17.34
CA VAL A 284 -6.71 -0.05 -16.62
C VAL A 284 -5.34 -0.61 -16.26
N LEU A 285 -5.24 -1.89 -15.88
CA LEU A 285 -3.95 -2.54 -15.67
C LEU A 285 -3.12 -2.55 -16.96
N ALA A 286 -3.69 -3.02 -18.07
CA ALA A 286 -2.98 -3.14 -19.33
C ALA A 286 -2.46 -1.78 -19.83
N VAL A 287 -3.31 -0.75 -19.82
CA VAL A 287 -2.96 0.62 -20.22
C VAL A 287 -1.97 1.23 -19.24
N GLY A 288 -2.23 1.09 -17.94
CA GLY A 288 -1.39 1.65 -16.87
C GLY A 288 0.02 1.04 -16.86
N VAL A 289 0.14 -0.29 -16.94
CA VAL A 289 1.43 -0.98 -17.03
C VAL A 289 2.14 -0.61 -18.33
N GLY A 290 1.42 -0.58 -19.46
CA GLY A 290 1.97 -0.15 -20.75
C GLY A 290 2.57 1.26 -20.65
N ALA A 291 1.82 2.22 -20.12
CA ALA A 291 2.29 3.59 -19.91
C ALA A 291 3.50 3.65 -18.96
N LEU A 292 3.47 2.93 -17.82
CA LEU A 292 4.58 2.92 -16.87
C LEU A 292 5.85 2.26 -17.43
N LEU A 293 5.72 1.29 -18.32
CA LEU A 293 6.85 0.68 -19.02
C LEU A 293 7.52 1.66 -20.00
N THR A 294 6.75 2.54 -20.67
CA THR A 294 7.33 3.61 -21.50
C THR A 294 8.09 4.62 -20.65
N LEU A 295 7.66 4.84 -19.40
CA LEU A 295 8.25 5.75 -18.43
C LEU A 295 9.37 5.10 -17.59
N ALA A 296 9.74 3.84 -17.86
CA ALA A 296 10.73 3.11 -17.07
C ALA A 296 12.11 3.80 -17.02
N ARG A 297 12.58 4.38 -18.13
CA ARG A 297 13.86 5.12 -18.16
C ARG A 297 13.83 6.40 -17.31
N PRO A 298 12.86 7.32 -17.47
CA PRO A 298 12.71 8.46 -16.57
C PRO A 298 12.57 8.07 -15.10
N LEU A 299 11.89 6.95 -14.77
CA LEU A 299 11.82 6.42 -13.41
C LEU A 299 13.20 6.00 -12.88
N ASP A 300 14.03 5.39 -13.73
CA ASP A 300 15.40 5.01 -13.35
C ASP A 300 16.28 6.27 -13.11
N LEU A 301 16.06 7.36 -13.86
CA LEU A 301 16.78 8.63 -13.64
C LEU A 301 16.42 9.25 -12.29
N LEU A 302 15.17 9.19 -11.84
CA LEU A 302 14.79 9.69 -10.51
C LEU A 302 15.50 8.96 -9.36
N LEU A 303 15.90 7.71 -9.55
CA LEU A 303 16.65 6.97 -8.53
C LEU A 303 18.08 7.47 -8.35
N VAL A 304 18.68 8.08 -9.37
CA VAL A 304 20.03 8.65 -9.29
C VAL A 304 20.03 9.94 -8.47
N GLY A 305 19.03 10.81 -8.69
CA GLY A 305 18.89 12.10 -8.00
C GLY A 305 17.96 13.04 -8.74
N GLU A 306 17.33 13.99 -8.03
CA GLU A 306 16.47 15.00 -8.68
C GLU A 306 17.31 16.03 -9.45
N GLU A 307 18.44 16.42 -8.88
CA GLU A 307 19.36 17.37 -9.50
C GLU A 307 19.96 16.77 -10.76
N GLU A 308 20.48 15.55 -10.68
CA GLU A 308 21.03 14.81 -11.79
C GLU A 308 20.00 14.55 -12.90
N ALA A 309 18.77 14.17 -12.52
CA ALA A 309 17.67 13.98 -13.47
C ALA A 309 17.32 15.29 -14.21
N THR A 310 17.36 16.43 -13.50
CA THR A 310 17.10 17.75 -14.09
C THR A 310 18.20 18.17 -15.04
N VAL A 311 19.47 17.94 -14.70
CA VAL A 311 20.63 18.19 -15.59
C VAL A 311 20.51 17.35 -16.87
N LEU A 312 19.97 16.14 -16.78
CA LEU A 312 19.69 15.25 -17.91
C LEU A 312 18.44 15.62 -18.71
N GLY A 313 17.78 16.77 -18.38
CA GLY A 313 16.66 17.32 -19.14
C GLY A 313 15.28 16.82 -18.69
N LEU A 314 15.17 16.14 -17.55
CA LEU A 314 13.87 15.71 -17.02
C LEU A 314 13.24 16.84 -16.19
N ASP A 315 12.03 17.30 -16.57
CA ASP A 315 11.20 18.14 -15.69
C ASP A 315 10.65 17.25 -14.56
N THR A 316 11.43 17.14 -13.49
CA THR A 316 11.17 16.23 -12.36
C THR A 316 9.83 16.54 -11.68
N ALA A 317 9.43 17.81 -11.59
CA ALA A 317 8.18 18.21 -10.93
C ALA A 317 6.95 17.74 -11.72
N ARG A 318 6.91 18.00 -13.03
CA ARG A 318 5.82 17.55 -13.90
C ARG A 318 5.79 16.05 -14.05
N PHE A 319 6.96 15.43 -14.19
CA PHE A 319 7.09 13.99 -14.31
C PHE A 319 6.56 13.27 -13.05
N ARG A 320 6.96 13.71 -11.86
CA ARG A 320 6.46 13.16 -10.58
C ARG A 320 4.96 13.31 -10.44
N ALA A 321 4.41 14.48 -10.80
CA ALA A 321 2.97 14.71 -10.76
C ALA A 321 2.22 13.77 -11.72
N ALA A 322 2.69 13.62 -12.95
CA ALA A 322 2.05 12.74 -13.94
C ALA A 322 2.09 11.27 -13.51
N VAL A 323 3.25 10.79 -13.05
CA VAL A 323 3.42 9.42 -12.56
C VAL A 323 2.58 9.18 -11.31
N PHE A 324 2.51 10.15 -10.39
CA PHE A 324 1.65 10.08 -9.22
C PHE A 324 0.18 9.93 -9.59
N VAL A 325 -0.33 10.75 -10.51
CA VAL A 325 -1.72 10.67 -10.97
C VAL A 325 -2.01 9.32 -11.64
N LEU A 326 -1.10 8.86 -12.52
CA LEU A 326 -1.26 7.56 -13.19
C LEU A 326 -1.27 6.39 -12.20
N ALA A 327 -0.30 6.35 -11.29
CA ALA A 327 -0.21 5.33 -10.26
C ALA A 327 -1.44 5.32 -9.36
N SER A 328 -1.93 6.48 -9.02
CA SER A 328 -3.11 6.66 -8.17
C SER A 328 -4.40 6.24 -8.85
N LEU A 329 -4.55 6.54 -10.14
CA LEU A 329 -5.70 6.09 -10.92
C LEU A 329 -5.74 4.56 -11.00
N VAL A 330 -4.60 3.92 -11.27
CA VAL A 330 -4.50 2.45 -11.27
C VAL A 330 -4.86 1.91 -9.89
N THR A 331 -4.32 2.49 -8.80
CA THR A 331 -4.63 2.04 -7.43
C THR A 331 -6.11 2.20 -7.11
N ALA A 332 -6.72 3.33 -7.45
CA ALA A 332 -8.13 3.59 -7.16
C ALA A 332 -9.05 2.55 -7.84
N VAL A 333 -8.74 2.17 -9.09
CA VAL A 333 -9.49 1.12 -9.80
C VAL A 333 -9.24 -0.26 -9.17
N MET A 334 -7.99 -0.59 -8.78
CA MET A 334 -7.71 -1.88 -8.12
C MET A 334 -8.46 -1.98 -6.79
N VAL A 335 -8.37 -0.93 -5.96
CA VAL A 335 -9.02 -0.89 -4.64
C VAL A 335 -10.55 -0.87 -4.77
N SER A 336 -11.12 -0.17 -5.74
CA SER A 336 -12.58 -0.17 -5.96
C SER A 336 -13.13 -1.55 -6.32
N ALA A 337 -12.32 -2.39 -6.97
CA ALA A 337 -12.71 -3.75 -7.37
C ALA A 337 -12.45 -4.81 -6.28
N SER A 338 -11.51 -4.58 -5.37
CA SER A 338 -11.08 -5.59 -4.38
C SER A 338 -11.22 -5.17 -2.92
N GLY A 339 -11.62 -3.91 -2.66
CA GLY A 339 -11.43 -3.33 -1.32
C GLY A 339 -9.95 -3.15 -0.97
N ALA A 340 -9.67 -2.95 0.31
CA ALA A 340 -8.32 -2.67 0.79
C ALA A 340 -7.47 -3.95 0.90
N VAL A 341 -6.51 -4.13 -0.01
CA VAL A 341 -5.55 -5.25 -0.01
C VAL A 341 -4.13 -4.70 0.17
N GLY A 342 -3.66 -4.62 1.41
CA GLY A 342 -2.34 -4.07 1.76
C GLY A 342 -1.17 -5.03 1.50
N PHE A 343 0.03 -4.48 1.64
CA PHE A 343 1.33 -5.15 1.59
C PHE A 343 1.76 -5.76 0.25
N VAL A 344 0.86 -6.08 -0.68
CA VAL A 344 1.22 -6.63 -2.00
C VAL A 344 2.11 -5.64 -2.75
N GLY A 345 1.76 -4.33 -2.70
CA GLY A 345 2.53 -3.24 -3.30
C GLY A 345 3.90 -3.00 -2.65
N LEU A 346 4.13 -3.55 -1.47
CA LEU A 346 5.39 -3.45 -0.76
C LEU A 346 6.27 -4.70 -0.97
N MET A 347 5.69 -5.88 -0.80
CA MET A 347 6.43 -7.15 -0.82
C MET A 347 6.86 -7.57 -2.22
N ALA A 348 5.94 -7.52 -3.20
CA ALA A 348 6.21 -7.99 -4.55
C ALA A 348 7.33 -7.20 -5.26
N PRO A 349 7.37 -5.84 -5.23
CA PRO A 349 8.49 -5.09 -5.80
C PRO A 349 9.81 -5.36 -5.09
N HIS A 350 9.78 -5.55 -3.77
CA HIS A 350 10.99 -5.88 -3.02
C HIS A 350 11.58 -7.22 -3.47
N ALA A 351 10.76 -8.26 -3.52
CA ALA A 351 11.17 -9.58 -4.01
C ALA A 351 11.66 -9.52 -5.47
N ALA A 352 10.96 -8.75 -6.32
CA ALA A 352 11.35 -8.56 -7.71
C ALA A 352 12.73 -7.89 -7.84
N ARG A 353 13.04 -6.85 -7.02
CA ARG A 353 14.37 -6.23 -7.01
C ARG A 353 15.48 -7.19 -6.63
N LEU A 354 15.23 -8.07 -5.66
CA LEU A 354 16.20 -9.13 -5.29
C LEU A 354 16.42 -10.13 -6.43
N ALA A 355 15.39 -10.39 -7.24
CA ALA A 355 15.46 -11.36 -8.33
C ALA A 355 16.10 -10.79 -9.60
N VAL A 356 15.75 -9.56 -10.03
CA VAL A 356 16.14 -9.01 -11.34
C VAL A 356 16.85 -7.65 -11.31
N GLY A 357 17.05 -7.09 -10.11
CA GLY A 357 17.71 -5.79 -9.91
C GLY A 357 16.74 -4.61 -9.95
N ALA A 358 17.29 -3.40 -9.93
CA ALA A 358 16.55 -2.14 -9.82
C ALA A 358 15.95 -1.59 -11.13
N PRO A 359 16.50 -1.85 -12.35
CA PRO A 359 15.99 -1.23 -13.56
C PRO A 359 14.52 -1.52 -13.83
N HIS A 360 13.69 -0.46 -13.97
CA HIS A 360 12.22 -0.57 -14.03
C HIS A 360 11.72 -1.38 -15.23
N ARG A 361 12.43 -1.40 -16.36
CA ARG A 361 12.05 -2.24 -17.51
C ARG A 361 11.98 -3.74 -17.19
N ARG A 362 12.81 -4.22 -16.24
CA ARG A 362 12.80 -5.62 -15.78
C ARG A 362 12.00 -5.78 -14.49
N LEU A 363 12.03 -4.76 -13.64
CA LEU A 363 11.37 -4.76 -12.35
C LEU A 363 9.84 -4.81 -12.49
N LEU A 364 9.24 -3.96 -13.33
CA LEU A 364 7.79 -3.83 -13.41
C LEU A 364 7.09 -5.13 -13.86
N PRO A 365 7.53 -5.84 -14.92
CA PRO A 365 6.91 -7.11 -15.31
C PRO A 365 7.05 -8.19 -14.24
N VAL A 366 8.23 -8.29 -13.59
CA VAL A 366 8.45 -9.28 -12.53
C VAL A 366 7.64 -8.95 -11.28
N ALA A 367 7.53 -7.67 -10.92
CA ALA A 367 6.67 -7.23 -9.83
C ALA A 367 5.20 -7.52 -10.11
N ALA A 368 4.73 -7.28 -11.34
CA ALA A 368 3.36 -7.60 -11.76
C ALA A 368 3.06 -9.10 -11.60
N LEU A 369 3.92 -9.97 -12.14
CA LEU A 369 3.75 -11.42 -12.02
C LEU A 369 3.84 -11.90 -10.56
N GLY A 370 4.78 -11.34 -9.79
CA GLY A 370 4.93 -11.64 -8.36
C GLY A 370 3.72 -11.21 -7.54
N GLY A 371 3.17 -10.03 -7.82
CA GLY A 371 1.95 -9.53 -7.17
C GLY A 371 0.71 -10.33 -7.54
N ALA A 372 0.56 -10.68 -8.82
CA ALA A 372 -0.50 -11.58 -9.29
C ALA A 372 -0.46 -12.92 -8.56
N LEU A 373 0.72 -13.55 -8.52
CA LEU A 373 0.93 -14.81 -7.82
C LEU A 373 0.61 -14.70 -6.33
N ALA A 374 1.13 -13.66 -5.67
CA ALA A 374 0.92 -13.45 -4.23
C ALA A 374 -0.56 -13.32 -3.89
N LEU A 375 -1.33 -12.55 -4.68
CA LEU A 375 -2.75 -12.32 -4.39
C LEU A 375 -3.62 -13.54 -4.75
N VAL A 376 -3.31 -14.27 -5.83
CA VAL A 376 -4.00 -15.52 -6.16
C VAL A 376 -3.77 -16.58 -5.07
N LEU A 377 -2.55 -16.69 -4.54
CA LEU A 377 -2.25 -17.60 -3.42
C LEU A 377 -2.92 -17.16 -2.12
N ALA A 378 -2.94 -15.86 -1.83
CA ALA A 378 -3.64 -15.33 -0.66
C ALA A 378 -5.15 -15.59 -0.74
N ASP A 379 -5.77 -15.42 -1.92
CA ASP A 379 -7.18 -15.74 -2.12
C ASP A 379 -7.46 -17.24 -2.01
N LEU A 380 -6.59 -18.08 -2.55
CA LEU A 380 -6.71 -19.54 -2.37
C LEU A 380 -6.65 -19.92 -0.90
N ALA A 381 -5.71 -19.37 -0.15
CA ALA A 381 -5.60 -19.60 1.30
C ALA A 381 -6.84 -19.07 2.04
N ALA A 382 -7.35 -17.88 1.67
CA ALA A 382 -8.55 -17.27 2.25
C ALA A 382 -9.79 -18.16 2.18
N ARG A 383 -9.93 -18.92 1.09
CA ARG A 383 -11.05 -19.82 0.82
C ARG A 383 -10.89 -21.24 1.34
N THR A 384 -9.67 -21.60 1.77
CA THR A 384 -9.37 -22.99 2.16
C THR A 384 -9.08 -23.14 3.64
N VAL A 385 -8.48 -22.14 4.29
CA VAL A 385 -8.02 -22.22 5.70
C VAL A 385 -9.16 -22.33 6.69
N ALA A 386 -10.25 -21.57 6.47
CA ALA A 386 -11.41 -21.57 7.37
C ALA A 386 -12.70 -22.04 6.69
N ALA A 387 -12.59 -22.86 5.63
CA ALA A 387 -13.76 -23.36 4.91
C ALA A 387 -14.78 -23.99 5.88
N PRO A 388 -16.08 -23.73 5.73
CA PRO A 388 -16.72 -23.10 4.57
C PRO A 388 -16.75 -21.56 4.57
N GLN A 389 -16.24 -20.90 5.59
CA GLN A 389 -16.21 -19.44 5.68
C GLN A 389 -15.04 -18.88 4.89
N ASP A 390 -15.28 -17.82 4.10
CA ASP A 390 -14.22 -17.07 3.40
C ASP A 390 -13.62 -16.02 4.34
N ILE A 391 -12.29 -16.06 4.52
CA ILE A 391 -11.57 -15.00 5.22
C ILE A 391 -11.34 -13.84 4.23
N PRO A 392 -11.51 -12.56 4.62
CA PRO A 392 -11.09 -11.45 3.77
C PRO A 392 -9.61 -11.54 3.38
N VAL A 393 -9.30 -11.39 2.10
CA VAL A 393 -7.93 -11.57 1.56
C VAL A 393 -6.95 -10.58 2.18
N GLY A 394 -7.41 -9.35 2.46
CA GLY A 394 -6.60 -8.31 3.10
C GLY A 394 -6.09 -8.71 4.49
N VAL A 395 -6.84 -9.54 5.23
CA VAL A 395 -6.38 -10.07 6.52
C VAL A 395 -5.17 -10.98 6.31
N LEU A 396 -5.20 -11.87 5.32
CA LEU A 396 -4.07 -12.76 5.04
C LEU A 396 -2.85 -12.02 4.51
N THR A 397 -3.07 -11.02 3.64
CA THR A 397 -1.96 -10.20 3.16
C THR A 397 -1.34 -9.36 4.28
N ALA A 398 -2.14 -8.89 5.26
CA ALA A 398 -1.64 -8.18 6.44
C ALA A 398 -0.87 -9.12 7.40
N LEU A 399 -1.40 -10.32 7.65
CA LEU A 399 -0.75 -11.33 8.51
C LEU A 399 0.57 -11.84 7.93
N THR A 400 0.74 -11.85 6.62
CA THR A 400 1.99 -12.22 5.96
C THR A 400 2.91 -11.01 5.78
N GLY A 401 2.35 -9.86 5.44
CA GLY A 401 3.07 -8.63 5.13
C GLY A 401 3.66 -7.96 6.35
N GLY A 402 2.95 -7.93 7.48
CA GLY A 402 3.43 -7.36 8.74
C GLY A 402 4.73 -7.99 9.23
N PRO A 403 4.79 -9.31 9.43
CA PRO A 403 6.03 -10.01 9.79
C PRO A 403 7.15 -9.85 8.76
N PHE A 404 6.83 -9.88 7.46
CA PHE A 404 7.80 -9.62 6.40
C PHE A 404 8.41 -8.22 6.54
N PHE A 405 7.59 -7.20 6.79
CA PHE A 405 8.03 -5.83 6.99
C PHE A 405 8.94 -5.69 8.21
N LEU A 406 8.57 -6.28 9.35
CA LEU A 406 9.38 -6.30 10.57
C LEU A 406 10.72 -7.00 10.35
N TRP A 407 10.73 -8.10 9.61
CA TRP A 407 11.94 -8.80 9.24
C TRP A 407 12.85 -7.93 8.34
N LEU A 408 12.25 -7.21 7.38
CA LEU A 408 12.98 -6.32 6.49
C LEU A 408 13.65 -5.18 7.27
N MET A 409 12.96 -4.60 8.26
CA MET A 409 13.52 -3.55 9.14
C MET A 409 14.67 -4.05 10.01
N ARG A 410 14.65 -5.31 10.44
CA ARG A 410 15.73 -5.92 11.24
C ARG A 410 16.98 -6.25 10.44
N ARG A 411 16.86 -6.43 9.12
CA ARG A 411 18.04 -6.60 8.28
C ARG A 411 18.78 -5.27 8.21
N ARG A 412 20.00 -5.24 8.81
CA ARG A 412 20.90 -4.09 8.68
C ARG A 412 21.11 -3.83 7.19
N PRO A 413 21.06 -2.56 6.71
CA PRO A 413 21.50 -2.26 5.37
C PRO A 413 22.95 -2.74 5.28
N GLY A 414 23.24 -3.64 4.35
CA GLY A 414 24.62 -3.97 3.99
C GLY A 414 25.33 -2.71 3.49
N PRO A 415 26.66 -2.70 3.40
CA PRO A 415 27.43 -1.53 2.94
C PRO A 415 26.97 -0.97 1.58
N GLU A 416 26.20 -1.73 0.81
CA GLU A 416 25.52 -1.28 -0.42
C GLU A 416 24.20 -0.52 -0.18
N GLY A 417 23.64 -0.53 1.03
CA GLY A 417 22.39 0.15 1.39
C GLY A 417 22.58 1.58 1.92
N ALA A 418 23.80 2.03 2.13
CA ALA A 418 24.11 3.38 2.60
C ALA A 418 24.21 4.42 1.45
N ALA A 419 23.99 4.01 0.21
CA ALA A 419 24.11 4.86 -0.98
C ALA A 419 22.78 4.98 -1.74
N LEU A 420 21.64 5.10 -1.00
CA LEU A 420 20.37 5.53 -1.58
C LEU A 420 19.58 6.34 -0.55
#